data_e555f237b29f099ac0a8777e9fc0c60f
#
_entry.id   e555f237b29f099ac0a8777e9fc0c60f
#
_cell.length_a   1.000
_cell.length_b   1.000
_cell.length_c   1.000
_cell.angle_alpha   90.00
_cell.angle_beta   90.00
_cell.angle_gamma   90.00
#
_symmetry.space_group_name_H-M   'P 1'
#
loop_
_entity.id
_entity.type
_entity.pdbx_description
1 polymer ?
#
loop_
_entity_poly.entity_id
_entity_poly.type
_entity_poly.pdbx_seq_one_letter_code
_entity_poly.pdbx_strand_id
1 'polypeptide(L)'
;MCIRDRYIAAPFGNYLFTRKTRSVLCTYTLKQRDGLLKQIVKSLRYKNGAWYNSLGLRNPGIDFGIRRYNQKRGDILSIAAIEEGDWELLNQRIPEDYHLELNLSCPNIEHFDNYYQGIECFLNNKRKVIAKLAPLTPSATVQELINLGFNSFHCCNTLPTKDGGMSGKGLEKYVDRLIKIVKHFKEDAEIIAGGGIKDLEDIQRYKDLGATSYSLGTVCFNIGNFYKIIHARKIYR
;
A
#
# COMPACT_ATOMS: atom_id res chain seq x y z
N MET A 1 10.86 18.41 -14.02
CA MET A 1 9.68 17.66 -13.59
C MET A 1 10.06 16.92 -12.30
N CYS A 2 9.44 17.22 -11.18
CA CYS A 2 9.75 16.54 -9.91
C CYS A 2 9.03 15.18 -9.93
N ILE A 3 9.78 14.11 -10.19
CA ILE A 3 9.24 12.75 -10.14
C ILE A 3 8.97 12.46 -8.67
N ARG A 4 7.70 12.35 -8.30
CA ARG A 4 7.30 11.94 -6.96
C ARG A 4 7.38 10.41 -6.90
N ASP A 5 8.56 9.91 -6.57
CA ASP A 5 8.88 8.47 -6.42
C ASP A 5 8.66 7.95 -4.99
N ARG A 6 8.17 8.82 -4.08
CA ARG A 6 7.94 8.49 -2.68
C ARG A 6 6.47 8.59 -2.34
N TYR A 7 5.98 7.55 -1.69
CA TYR A 7 4.62 7.41 -1.20
C TYR A 7 4.63 7.43 0.33
N ILE A 8 3.68 8.11 0.93
CA ILE A 8 3.39 7.94 2.36
C ILE A 8 2.33 6.85 2.45
N ALA A 9 2.69 5.73 3.08
CA ALA A 9 1.80 4.56 3.17
C ALA A 9 0.52 4.84 3.97
N ALA A 10 -0.56 4.14 3.63
CA ALA A 10 -1.74 4.08 4.48
C ALA A 10 -1.39 3.49 5.88
N PRO A 11 -1.94 4.01 6.98
CA PRO A 11 -2.88 5.14 7.09
C PRO A 11 -2.20 6.51 7.23
N PHE A 12 -0.85 6.59 7.22
CA PHE A 12 -0.10 7.82 7.47
C PHE A 12 -0.40 8.92 6.45
N GLY A 13 -0.73 8.57 5.21
CA GLY A 13 -1.15 9.49 4.17
C GLY A 13 -2.38 10.33 4.50
N ASN A 14 -3.17 9.95 5.53
CA ASN A 14 -4.26 10.76 6.04
C ASN A 14 -3.77 11.99 6.83
N TYR A 15 -2.55 11.96 7.36
CA TYR A 15 -2.05 12.94 8.33
C TYR A 15 -0.81 13.68 7.85
N LEU A 16 -0.02 13.04 6.98
CA LEU A 16 1.25 13.57 6.48
C LEU A 16 1.13 13.95 5.01
N PHE A 17 1.38 15.22 4.72
CA PHE A 17 1.32 15.77 3.36
C PHE A 17 2.60 16.51 3.05
N THR A 18 3.24 16.18 1.96
CA THR A 18 4.37 16.96 1.44
C THR A 18 4.26 17.13 -0.08
N ARG A 19 4.81 18.23 -0.62
CA ARG A 19 4.87 18.42 -2.08
C ARG A 19 5.80 17.42 -2.80
N LYS A 20 6.61 16.70 -2.03
CA LYS A 20 7.63 15.75 -2.53
C LYS A 20 7.15 14.30 -2.53
N THR A 21 6.00 14.02 -1.94
CA THR A 21 5.44 12.68 -1.81
C THR A 21 4.01 12.61 -2.36
N ARG A 22 3.54 11.40 -2.62
CA ARG A 22 2.12 11.09 -2.80
C ARG A 22 1.59 10.48 -1.51
N SER A 23 0.39 10.84 -1.11
CA SER A 23 -0.23 10.31 0.10
C SER A 23 -1.19 9.18 -0.25
N VAL A 24 -0.91 7.97 0.24
CA VAL A 24 -1.86 6.86 0.21
C VAL A 24 -2.76 7.01 1.43
N LEU A 25 -4.03 7.33 1.18
CA LEU A 25 -5.02 7.50 2.23
C LEU A 25 -5.32 6.16 2.90
N CYS A 26 -5.99 6.20 4.05
CA CYS A 26 -6.41 4.98 4.76
C CYS A 26 -7.10 3.99 3.82
N THR A 27 -6.95 2.69 4.08
CA THR A 27 -7.73 1.69 3.35
C THR A 27 -9.20 1.78 3.79
N TYR A 28 -10.06 2.16 2.86
CA TYR A 28 -11.49 2.26 3.05
C TYR A 28 -12.22 1.03 2.53
N THR A 29 -13.26 0.62 3.22
CA THR A 29 -14.18 -0.45 2.82
C THR A 29 -15.50 0.16 2.37
N LEU A 30 -16.33 -0.62 1.66
CA LEU A 30 -17.63 -0.14 1.18
C LEU A 30 -18.46 0.43 2.33
N LYS A 31 -18.59 -0.32 3.41
CA LYS A 31 -19.29 0.09 4.65
C LYS A 31 -18.29 0.56 5.70
N GLN A 32 -18.73 1.44 6.60
CA GLN A 32 -17.98 1.85 7.79
C GLN A 32 -17.70 0.66 8.72
N ARG A 33 -16.52 0.65 9.33
CA ARG A 33 -16.07 -0.34 10.31
C ARG A 33 -15.56 0.36 11.56
N ASP A 34 -16.41 0.44 12.58
CA ASP A 34 -16.17 1.22 13.79
C ASP A 34 -15.09 0.69 14.72
N GLY A 35 -14.66 1.52 15.68
CA GLY A 35 -13.82 1.14 16.81
C GLY A 35 -12.33 1.24 16.54
N LEU A 36 -11.88 2.06 15.57
CA LEU A 36 -10.45 2.23 15.23
C LEU A 36 -9.61 2.62 16.45
N LEU A 37 -10.00 3.64 17.21
CA LEU A 37 -9.23 4.09 18.38
C LEU A 37 -9.10 3.01 19.44
N LYS A 38 -10.21 2.33 19.74
CA LYS A 38 -10.22 1.19 20.69
C LYS A 38 -9.25 0.10 20.23
N GLN A 39 -9.24 -0.21 18.92
CA GLN A 39 -8.41 -1.26 18.36
C GLN A 39 -6.93 -0.86 18.31
N ILE A 40 -6.61 0.41 18.05
CA ILE A 40 -5.24 0.94 18.15
C ILE A 40 -4.70 0.72 19.56
N VAL A 41 -5.41 1.19 20.59
CA VAL A 41 -4.99 1.04 21.99
C VAL A 41 -4.83 -0.43 22.36
N LYS A 42 -5.75 -1.29 21.91
CA LYS A 42 -5.74 -2.73 22.24
C LYS A 42 -4.60 -3.49 21.55
N SER A 43 -4.28 -3.16 20.29
CA SER A 43 -3.45 -4.06 19.47
C SER A 43 -2.13 -3.48 18.98
N LEU A 44 -1.94 -2.15 18.97
CA LEU A 44 -0.70 -1.57 18.47
C LEU A 44 0.43 -1.78 19.46
N ARG A 45 1.49 -2.49 19.05
CA ARG A 45 2.65 -2.83 19.87
C ARG A 45 3.94 -2.64 19.08
N TYR A 46 4.98 -2.15 19.76
CA TYR A 46 6.35 -2.10 19.23
C TYR A 46 7.21 -3.12 19.93
N LYS A 47 7.85 -4.01 19.20
CA LYS A 47 8.71 -5.07 19.74
C LYS A 47 9.82 -5.43 18.75
N ASN A 48 11.07 -5.48 19.21
CA ASN A 48 12.24 -5.93 18.43
C ASN A 48 12.46 -5.16 17.11
N GLY A 49 12.10 -3.86 17.05
CA GLY A 49 12.25 -3.04 15.85
C GLY A 49 11.09 -3.12 14.87
N ALA A 50 10.06 -3.89 15.17
CA ALA A 50 8.85 -4.02 14.35
C ALA A 50 7.60 -3.54 15.09
N TRP A 51 6.60 -3.12 14.32
CA TRP A 51 5.27 -2.76 14.80
C TRP A 51 4.29 -3.88 14.50
N TYR A 52 3.45 -4.20 15.48
CA TYR A 52 2.39 -5.21 15.36
C TYR A 52 1.04 -4.55 15.57
N ASN A 53 0.04 -4.98 14.83
CA ASN A 53 -1.32 -4.48 14.98
C ASN A 53 -2.35 -5.50 14.47
N SER A 54 -3.57 -5.41 15.00
CA SER A 54 -4.75 -6.16 14.55
C SER A 54 -5.90 -5.19 14.30
N LEU A 55 -5.68 -4.16 13.46
CA LEU A 55 -6.66 -3.09 13.25
C LEU A 55 -7.91 -3.55 12.49
N GLY A 56 -7.83 -4.62 11.70
CA GLY A 56 -8.98 -5.24 11.02
C GLY A 56 -9.69 -4.31 10.04
N LEU A 57 -8.95 -3.44 9.33
CA LEU A 57 -9.49 -2.46 8.36
C LEU A 57 -10.60 -1.59 8.95
N ARG A 58 -10.49 -1.17 10.22
CA ARG A 58 -11.45 -0.25 10.82
C ARG A 58 -11.28 1.14 10.23
N ASN A 59 -12.36 1.66 9.64
CA ASN A 59 -12.34 2.89 8.86
C ASN A 59 -13.76 3.49 8.73
N PRO A 60 -13.90 4.77 8.37
CA PRO A 60 -15.20 5.45 8.29
C PRO A 60 -15.98 5.20 6.97
N GLY A 61 -15.60 4.20 6.17
CA GLY A 61 -16.26 3.86 4.92
C GLY A 61 -15.83 4.70 3.71
N ILE A 62 -16.18 4.20 2.51
CA ILE A 62 -15.73 4.77 1.24
C ILE A 62 -16.20 6.21 1.01
N ASP A 63 -17.42 6.55 1.43
CA ASP A 63 -17.95 7.91 1.22
C ASP A 63 -17.14 8.97 1.95
N PHE A 64 -16.57 8.62 3.12
CA PHE A 64 -15.63 9.49 3.82
C PHE A 64 -14.31 9.61 3.04
N GLY A 65 -13.81 8.50 2.49
CA GLY A 65 -12.60 8.48 1.68
C GLY A 65 -12.72 9.37 0.43
N ILE A 66 -13.84 9.28 -0.28
CA ILE A 66 -14.15 10.09 -1.46
C ILE A 66 -14.14 11.59 -1.11
N ARG A 67 -14.81 12.01 -0.02
CA ARG A 67 -14.80 13.42 0.42
C ARG A 67 -13.42 13.92 0.82
N ARG A 68 -12.56 13.05 1.30
CA ARG A 68 -11.20 13.40 1.75
C ARG A 68 -10.18 13.46 0.62
N TYR A 69 -10.43 12.75 -0.47
CA TYR A 69 -9.51 12.65 -1.61
C TYR A 69 -9.26 14.01 -2.26
N ASN A 70 -8.01 14.29 -2.59
CA ASN A 70 -7.61 15.52 -3.26
C ASN A 70 -6.65 15.21 -4.42
N GLN A 71 -7.19 15.21 -5.62
CA GLN A 71 -6.46 14.92 -6.84
C GLN A 71 -5.30 15.90 -7.09
N LYS A 72 -5.46 17.19 -6.78
CA LYS A 72 -4.40 18.21 -6.94
C LYS A 72 -3.18 17.91 -6.07
N ARG A 73 -3.35 17.26 -4.92
CA ARG A 73 -2.25 16.76 -4.10
C ARG A 73 -1.59 15.50 -4.67
N GLY A 74 -2.29 14.79 -5.57
CA GLY A 74 -1.89 13.49 -6.08
C GLY A 74 -2.12 12.38 -5.06
N ASP A 75 -3.21 12.49 -4.29
CA ASP A 75 -3.62 11.45 -3.34
C ASP A 75 -3.93 10.14 -4.07
N ILE A 76 -3.79 9.05 -3.34
CA ILE A 76 -4.18 7.71 -3.77
C ILE A 76 -5.15 7.17 -2.72
N LEU A 77 -6.32 6.75 -3.15
CA LEU A 77 -7.33 6.18 -2.28
C LEU A 77 -7.07 4.68 -2.14
N SER A 78 -6.70 4.22 -0.94
CA SER A 78 -6.57 2.79 -0.68
C SER A 78 -7.94 2.19 -0.35
N ILE A 79 -8.29 1.07 -0.97
CA ILE A 79 -9.58 0.39 -0.81
C ILE A 79 -9.40 -1.12 -0.63
N ALA A 80 -10.38 -1.75 0.04
CA ALA A 80 -10.44 -3.21 0.19
C ALA A 80 -11.89 -3.68 0.19
N ALA A 81 -12.13 -4.83 -0.43
CA ALA A 81 -13.38 -5.57 -0.29
C ALA A 81 -13.39 -6.36 1.04
N ILE A 82 -14.57 -6.57 1.60
CA ILE A 82 -14.81 -7.41 2.78
C ILE A 82 -15.77 -8.56 2.43
N GLU A 83 -16.75 -8.29 1.57
CA GLU A 83 -17.76 -9.22 1.14
C GLU A 83 -17.69 -9.40 -0.38
N GLU A 84 -18.19 -10.49 -0.89
CA GLU A 84 -18.36 -10.73 -2.32
C GLU A 84 -19.24 -9.62 -2.93
N GLY A 85 -18.86 -9.13 -4.11
CA GLY A 85 -19.53 -7.99 -4.78
C GLY A 85 -19.09 -6.60 -4.31
N ASP A 86 -18.29 -6.48 -3.24
CA ASP A 86 -17.82 -5.18 -2.76
C ASP A 86 -16.97 -4.45 -3.82
N TRP A 87 -16.20 -5.18 -4.65
CA TRP A 87 -15.36 -4.57 -5.68
C TRP A 87 -16.19 -3.81 -6.73
N GLU A 88 -17.26 -4.40 -7.22
CA GLU A 88 -18.17 -3.78 -8.19
C GLU A 88 -18.87 -2.56 -7.58
N LEU A 89 -19.35 -2.68 -6.35
CA LEU A 89 -20.02 -1.58 -5.64
C LEU A 89 -19.05 -0.43 -5.33
N LEU A 90 -17.81 -0.72 -4.97
CA LEU A 90 -16.76 0.28 -4.80
C LEU A 90 -16.46 1.00 -6.12
N ASN A 91 -16.35 0.24 -7.23
CA ASN A 91 -16.08 0.84 -8.54
C ASN A 91 -17.22 1.76 -9.00
N GLN A 92 -18.48 1.41 -8.73
CA GLN A 92 -19.64 2.25 -9.04
C GLN A 92 -19.66 3.56 -8.25
N ARG A 93 -19.12 3.56 -7.01
CA ARG A 93 -19.13 4.75 -6.13
C ARG A 93 -17.96 5.68 -6.33
N ILE A 94 -16.80 5.16 -6.72
CA ILE A 94 -15.55 5.93 -6.81
C ILE A 94 -15.47 6.59 -8.18
N PRO A 95 -15.26 7.92 -8.28
CA PRO A 95 -15.04 8.59 -9.56
C PRO A 95 -13.93 7.92 -10.38
N GLU A 96 -14.14 7.81 -11.69
CA GLU A 96 -13.27 7.07 -12.62
C GLU A 96 -11.82 7.58 -12.69
N ASP A 97 -11.58 8.84 -12.30
CA ASP A 97 -10.29 9.51 -12.36
C ASP A 97 -9.52 9.49 -11.02
N TYR A 98 -10.09 8.90 -9.96
CA TYR A 98 -9.40 8.76 -8.68
C TYR A 98 -8.32 7.67 -8.76
N HIS A 99 -7.08 8.00 -8.40
CA HIS A 99 -6.01 7.03 -8.30
C HIS A 99 -6.22 6.10 -7.10
N LEU A 100 -6.01 4.81 -7.30
CA LEU A 100 -6.37 3.77 -6.33
C LEU A 100 -5.16 2.91 -5.93
N GLU A 101 -5.16 2.46 -4.68
CA GLU A 101 -4.41 1.30 -4.21
C GLU A 101 -5.42 0.22 -3.80
N LEU A 102 -5.45 -0.92 -4.50
CA LEU A 102 -6.23 -2.07 -4.10
C LEU A 102 -5.46 -2.85 -3.03
N ASN A 103 -5.97 -2.85 -1.82
CA ASN A 103 -5.36 -3.60 -0.71
C ASN A 103 -5.82 -5.08 -0.79
N LEU A 104 -5.12 -5.86 -1.60
CA LEU A 104 -5.45 -7.25 -1.91
C LEU A 104 -5.03 -8.24 -0.81
N SER A 105 -4.62 -7.76 0.36
CA SER A 105 -3.91 -8.61 1.30
C SER A 105 -3.89 -8.10 2.74
N CYS A 106 -5.03 -7.76 3.29
CA CYS A 106 -5.05 -7.43 4.71
C CYS A 106 -4.96 -8.71 5.57
N PRO A 107 -3.90 -8.90 6.38
CA PRO A 107 -3.75 -10.11 7.20
C PRO A 107 -4.74 -10.19 8.36
N ASN A 108 -5.50 -9.15 8.59
CA ASN A 108 -6.42 -9.01 9.72
C ASN A 108 -7.88 -9.25 9.34
N ILE A 109 -8.15 -9.73 8.12
CA ILE A 109 -9.48 -10.13 7.64
C ILE A 109 -9.38 -11.49 6.95
N GLU A 110 -10.45 -12.25 6.99
CA GLU A 110 -10.63 -13.42 6.14
C GLU A 110 -11.01 -12.95 4.75
N HIS A 111 -10.39 -13.55 3.73
CA HIS A 111 -10.75 -13.31 2.35
C HIS A 111 -11.81 -14.33 1.94
N PHE A 112 -12.81 -13.87 1.18
CA PHE A 112 -13.80 -14.75 0.58
C PHE A 112 -13.21 -15.47 -0.64
N ASP A 113 -13.83 -16.55 -1.06
CA ASP A 113 -13.46 -17.25 -2.28
C ASP A 113 -13.50 -16.30 -3.49
N ASN A 114 -12.57 -16.48 -4.43
CA ASN A 114 -12.46 -15.61 -5.61
C ASN A 114 -12.21 -14.12 -5.29
N TYR A 115 -11.49 -13.81 -4.20
CA TYR A 115 -11.24 -12.44 -3.73
C TYR A 115 -10.71 -11.49 -4.82
N TYR A 116 -9.98 -11.99 -5.81
CA TYR A 116 -9.43 -11.22 -6.92
C TYR A 116 -10.36 -11.09 -8.13
N GLN A 117 -11.55 -11.70 -8.09
CA GLN A 117 -12.50 -11.60 -9.19
C GLN A 117 -13.13 -10.20 -9.24
N GLY A 118 -13.21 -9.61 -10.45
CA GLY A 118 -13.83 -8.32 -10.67
C GLY A 118 -12.93 -7.11 -10.42
N ILE A 119 -11.68 -7.28 -9.91
CA ILE A 119 -10.77 -6.14 -9.66
C ILE A 119 -10.30 -5.45 -10.94
N GLU A 120 -10.38 -6.11 -12.10
CA GLU A 120 -10.07 -5.55 -13.40
C GLU A 120 -11.01 -4.40 -13.79
N CYS A 121 -12.21 -4.32 -13.19
CA CYS A 121 -13.16 -3.22 -13.42
C CYS A 121 -12.58 -1.84 -13.05
N PHE A 122 -11.56 -1.80 -12.18
CA PHE A 122 -10.88 -0.56 -11.84
C PHE A 122 -9.86 -0.10 -12.88
N LEU A 123 -9.44 -0.98 -13.81
CA LEU A 123 -8.43 -0.66 -14.81
C LEU A 123 -9.04 0.18 -15.93
N ASN A 124 -8.57 1.41 -16.08
CA ASN A 124 -8.92 2.32 -17.17
C ASN A 124 -7.76 3.28 -17.45
N ASN A 125 -7.86 4.09 -18.51
CA ASN A 125 -6.81 5.02 -18.90
C ASN A 125 -6.87 6.38 -18.16
N LYS A 126 -7.84 6.59 -17.27
CA LYS A 126 -8.03 7.86 -16.55
C LYS A 126 -7.36 7.85 -15.17
N ARG A 127 -7.10 6.68 -14.60
CA ARG A 127 -6.57 6.52 -13.24
C ARG A 127 -5.38 5.57 -13.18
N LYS A 128 -4.56 5.75 -12.17
CA LYS A 128 -3.56 4.79 -11.77
C LYS A 128 -4.17 3.81 -10.77
N VAL A 129 -3.94 2.51 -10.97
CA VAL A 129 -4.34 1.46 -10.04
C VAL A 129 -3.12 0.68 -9.58
N ILE A 130 -2.91 0.62 -8.27
CA ILE A 130 -1.79 -0.07 -7.63
C ILE A 130 -2.32 -1.34 -6.96
N ALA A 131 -1.78 -2.50 -7.31
CA ALA A 131 -2.05 -3.75 -6.60
C ALA A 131 -1.10 -3.87 -5.39
N LYS A 132 -1.64 -3.82 -4.16
CA LYS A 132 -0.85 -3.99 -2.94
C LYS A 132 -0.83 -5.45 -2.52
N LEU A 133 0.36 -6.06 -2.60
CA LEU A 133 0.58 -7.48 -2.41
C LEU A 133 0.82 -7.86 -0.94
N ALA A 134 0.40 -9.06 -0.54
CA ALA A 134 0.82 -9.68 0.70
C ALA A 134 2.31 -10.06 0.65
N PRO A 135 3.02 -10.07 1.80
CA PRO A 135 4.39 -10.58 1.86
C PRO A 135 4.54 -12.00 1.31
N LEU A 136 3.50 -12.82 1.45
CA LEU A 136 3.49 -14.23 1.04
C LEU A 136 2.73 -14.48 -0.27
N THR A 137 2.34 -13.45 -1.02
CA THR A 137 1.64 -13.61 -2.31
C THR A 137 2.38 -14.60 -3.21
N PRO A 138 1.71 -15.65 -3.72
CA PRO A 138 2.30 -16.61 -4.66
C PRO A 138 2.72 -15.94 -5.98
N SER A 139 3.72 -16.50 -6.64
CA SER A 139 4.14 -16.00 -7.97
C SER A 139 3.04 -16.14 -9.02
N ALA A 140 2.23 -17.20 -8.95
CA ALA A 140 1.09 -17.39 -9.84
C ALA A 140 0.07 -16.24 -9.73
N THR A 141 -0.25 -15.80 -8.50
CA THR A 141 -1.16 -14.67 -8.30
C THR A 141 -0.59 -13.37 -8.87
N VAL A 142 0.73 -13.13 -8.74
CA VAL A 142 1.36 -11.95 -9.36
C VAL A 142 1.23 -12.02 -10.89
N GLN A 143 1.44 -13.20 -11.48
CA GLN A 143 1.28 -13.40 -12.92
C GLN A 143 -0.18 -13.18 -13.38
N GLU A 144 -1.15 -13.68 -12.62
CA GLU A 144 -2.58 -13.44 -12.88
C GLU A 144 -2.92 -11.95 -12.88
N LEU A 145 -2.47 -11.20 -11.87
CA LEU A 145 -2.67 -9.74 -11.82
C LEU A 145 -2.04 -9.02 -13.02
N ILE A 146 -0.86 -9.45 -13.47
CA ILE A 146 -0.22 -8.91 -14.67
C ILE A 146 -1.05 -9.23 -15.92
N ASN A 147 -1.56 -10.45 -16.04
CA ASN A 147 -2.41 -10.89 -17.15
C ASN A 147 -3.75 -10.13 -17.19
N LEU A 148 -4.30 -9.74 -16.03
CA LEU A 148 -5.47 -8.87 -15.92
C LEU A 148 -5.17 -7.42 -16.35
N GLY A 149 -3.90 -7.02 -16.52
CA GLY A 149 -3.49 -5.69 -16.97
C GLY A 149 -2.91 -4.77 -15.90
N PHE A 150 -2.66 -5.25 -14.69
CA PHE A 150 -1.99 -4.46 -13.68
C PHE A 150 -0.52 -4.17 -14.06
N ASN A 151 -0.12 -2.90 -13.89
CA ASN A 151 1.22 -2.39 -14.22
C ASN A 151 1.93 -1.75 -13.03
N SER A 152 1.28 -1.64 -11.87
CA SER A 152 1.81 -0.98 -10.69
C SER A 152 1.57 -1.84 -9.44
N PHE A 153 2.66 -2.18 -8.74
CA PHE A 153 2.63 -3.13 -7.61
C PHE A 153 3.26 -2.53 -6.37
N HIS A 154 2.58 -2.59 -5.24
CA HIS A 154 3.13 -2.22 -3.94
C HIS A 154 3.61 -3.49 -3.20
N CYS A 155 4.90 -3.66 -3.12
CA CYS A 155 5.61 -4.74 -2.45
C CYS A 155 6.21 -4.22 -1.14
N CYS A 156 5.60 -4.38 0.06
CA CYS A 156 4.39 -5.15 0.32
C CYS A 156 3.53 -4.60 1.49
N ASN A 157 2.51 -5.33 1.86
CA ASN A 157 1.70 -5.10 3.05
C ASN A 157 2.38 -5.68 4.31
N THR A 158 1.67 -5.66 5.46
CA THR A 158 2.12 -6.25 6.73
C THR A 158 2.13 -7.79 6.65
N LEU A 159 3.08 -8.41 7.35
CA LEU A 159 3.17 -9.87 7.45
C LEU A 159 2.21 -10.39 8.53
N PRO A 160 1.33 -11.36 8.23
CA PRO A 160 0.51 -12.01 9.23
C PRO A 160 1.38 -12.79 10.22
N THR A 161 1.13 -12.58 11.52
CA THR A 161 1.78 -13.30 12.62
C THR A 161 0.76 -13.61 13.72
N LYS A 162 1.13 -14.46 14.67
CA LYS A 162 0.28 -14.73 15.85
C LYS A 162 -0.03 -13.48 16.69
N ASP A 163 0.82 -12.45 16.60
CA ASP A 163 0.67 -11.18 17.33
C ASP A 163 -0.06 -10.10 16.47
N GLY A 164 -0.61 -10.47 15.31
CA GLY A 164 -1.25 -9.58 14.34
C GLY A 164 -0.37 -9.30 13.12
N GLY A 165 -0.71 -8.27 12.35
CA GLY A 165 0.07 -7.84 11.20
C GLY A 165 1.36 -7.15 11.63
N MET A 166 2.51 -7.70 11.25
CA MET A 166 3.85 -7.14 11.52
C MET A 166 4.26 -6.18 10.40
N SER A 167 4.78 -5.01 10.76
CA SER A 167 5.33 -4.01 9.85
C SER A 167 6.67 -3.45 10.33
N GLY A 168 7.48 -2.93 9.42
CA GLY A 168 8.84 -2.46 9.70
C GLY A 168 9.88 -3.55 9.54
N LYS A 169 10.82 -3.65 10.50
CA LYS A 169 11.93 -4.60 10.45
C LYS A 169 11.45 -6.04 10.27
N GLY A 170 12.09 -6.77 9.38
CA GLY A 170 11.79 -8.17 9.08
C GLY A 170 10.92 -8.37 7.83
N LEU A 171 10.42 -7.29 7.21
CA LEU A 171 9.73 -7.37 5.93
C LEU A 171 10.67 -7.41 4.72
N GLU A 172 11.93 -7.04 4.88
CA GLU A 172 12.88 -6.78 3.80
C GLU A 172 12.99 -7.97 2.84
N LYS A 173 13.14 -9.20 3.37
CA LYS A 173 13.24 -10.42 2.56
C LYS A 173 12.00 -10.72 1.70
N TYR A 174 10.82 -10.31 2.19
CA TYR A 174 9.55 -10.49 1.46
C TYR A 174 9.42 -9.44 0.36
N VAL A 175 9.83 -8.21 0.64
CA VAL A 175 9.89 -7.14 -0.37
C VAL A 175 10.84 -7.52 -1.49
N ASP A 176 12.05 -7.98 -1.15
CA ASP A 176 13.07 -8.44 -2.12
C ASP A 176 12.53 -9.56 -3.02
N ARG A 177 11.84 -10.53 -2.41
CA ARG A 177 11.21 -11.63 -3.14
C ARG A 177 10.15 -11.12 -4.14
N LEU A 178 9.26 -10.25 -3.68
CA LEU A 178 8.17 -9.74 -4.52
C LEU A 178 8.69 -8.85 -5.64
N ILE A 179 9.70 -8.00 -5.40
CA ILE A 179 10.34 -7.21 -6.46
C ILE A 179 10.87 -8.14 -7.56
N LYS A 180 11.59 -9.19 -7.18
CA LYS A 180 12.14 -10.17 -8.14
C LYS A 180 11.05 -10.88 -8.94
N ILE A 181 9.95 -11.27 -8.30
CA ILE A 181 8.81 -11.93 -8.95
C ILE A 181 8.15 -10.99 -9.97
N VAL A 182 7.83 -9.75 -9.55
CA VAL A 182 7.21 -8.78 -10.46
C VAL A 182 8.13 -8.50 -11.64
N LYS A 183 9.43 -8.24 -11.40
CA LYS A 183 10.42 -8.00 -12.46
C LYS A 183 10.56 -9.18 -13.42
N HIS A 184 10.46 -10.41 -12.93
CA HIS A 184 10.54 -11.61 -13.76
C HIS A 184 9.38 -11.70 -14.77
N PHE A 185 8.15 -11.39 -14.32
CA PHE A 185 6.97 -11.48 -15.20
C PHE A 185 6.72 -10.21 -16.01
N LYS A 186 7.15 -9.02 -15.50
CA LYS A 186 6.93 -7.73 -16.14
C LYS A 186 8.05 -6.76 -15.79
N GLU A 187 9.05 -6.69 -16.67
CA GLU A 187 10.27 -5.89 -16.45
C GLU A 187 10.00 -4.40 -16.33
N ASP A 188 9.05 -3.88 -17.09
CA ASP A 188 8.65 -2.46 -17.14
C ASP A 188 7.60 -2.07 -16.10
N ALA A 189 7.18 -2.99 -15.22
CA ALA A 189 6.22 -2.68 -14.16
C ALA A 189 6.75 -1.60 -13.22
N GLU A 190 5.85 -0.71 -12.77
CA GLU A 190 6.16 0.16 -11.65
C GLU A 190 6.13 -0.65 -10.35
N ILE A 191 7.26 -0.68 -9.65
CA ILE A 191 7.41 -1.39 -8.39
C ILE A 191 7.61 -0.39 -7.26
N ILE A 192 6.64 -0.34 -6.35
CA ILE A 192 6.68 0.48 -5.14
C ILE A 192 7.16 -0.41 -4.00
N ALA A 193 8.42 -0.28 -3.60
CA ALA A 193 8.95 -1.03 -2.46
C ALA A 193 8.45 -0.41 -1.14
N GLY A 194 7.87 -1.22 -0.27
CA GLY A 194 7.37 -0.77 1.04
C GLY A 194 7.46 -1.88 2.08
N GLY A 195 8.13 -1.57 3.19
CA GLY A 195 8.40 -2.47 4.29
C GLY A 195 9.88 -2.47 4.66
N GLY A 196 10.19 -2.27 5.93
CA GLY A 196 11.55 -2.23 6.45
C GLY A 196 12.34 -0.95 6.17
N ILE A 197 11.86 -0.01 5.37
CA ILE A 197 12.56 1.25 5.06
C ILE A 197 12.74 2.08 6.33
N LYS A 198 14.00 2.34 6.71
CA LYS A 198 14.42 3.17 7.86
C LYS A 198 15.17 4.42 7.41
N ASP A 199 15.98 4.30 6.34
CA ASP A 199 16.92 5.29 5.87
C ASP A 199 17.12 5.23 4.34
N LEU A 200 18.11 5.96 3.85
CA LEU A 200 18.44 6.04 2.43
C LEU A 200 19.15 4.78 1.91
N GLU A 201 19.81 4.04 2.76
CA GLU A 201 20.49 2.79 2.40
C GLU A 201 19.46 1.71 2.03
N ASP A 202 18.36 1.61 2.80
CA ASP A 202 17.25 0.72 2.46
C ASP A 202 16.62 1.07 1.10
N ILE A 203 16.46 2.38 0.81
CA ILE A 203 15.96 2.83 -0.49
C ILE A 203 16.93 2.47 -1.61
N GLN A 204 18.23 2.69 -1.41
CA GLN A 204 19.24 2.32 -2.42
C GLN A 204 19.22 0.81 -2.69
N ARG A 205 19.16 0.00 -1.64
CA ARG A 205 19.03 -1.46 -1.75
C ARG A 205 17.82 -1.89 -2.58
N TYR A 206 16.65 -1.31 -2.34
CA TYR A 206 15.45 -1.62 -3.14
C TYR A 206 15.56 -1.12 -4.59
N LYS A 207 16.22 0.02 -4.80
CA LYS A 207 16.51 0.53 -6.15
C LYS A 207 17.38 -0.45 -6.93
N ASP A 208 18.43 -0.97 -6.30
CA ASP A 208 19.37 -1.92 -6.92
C ASP A 208 18.67 -3.26 -7.27
N LEU A 209 17.60 -3.61 -6.56
CA LEU A 209 16.72 -4.73 -6.87
C LEU A 209 15.72 -4.44 -8.00
N GLY A 210 15.58 -3.18 -8.42
CA GLY A 210 14.69 -2.76 -9.50
C GLY A 210 13.39 -2.09 -9.07
N ALA A 211 13.26 -1.67 -7.80
CA ALA A 211 12.15 -0.83 -7.39
C ALA A 211 12.27 0.57 -8.03
N THR A 212 11.14 1.10 -8.47
CA THR A 212 11.04 2.41 -9.12
C THR A 212 10.49 3.49 -8.19
N SER A 213 9.87 3.08 -7.10
CA SER A 213 9.22 3.96 -6.11
C SER A 213 9.26 3.32 -4.72
N TYR A 214 9.02 4.15 -3.68
CA TYR A 214 9.21 3.73 -2.28
C TYR A 214 8.04 4.17 -1.41
N SER A 215 7.50 3.24 -0.61
CA SER A 215 6.38 3.48 0.31
C SER A 215 6.86 3.59 1.75
N LEU A 216 6.71 4.77 2.32
CA LEU A 216 7.17 5.14 3.66
C LEU A 216 6.05 4.87 4.67
N GLY A 217 6.19 3.81 5.45
CA GLY A 217 5.26 3.41 6.51
C GLY A 217 5.82 3.74 7.89
N THR A 218 6.36 2.73 8.60
CA THR A 218 6.81 2.86 9.99
C THR A 218 7.91 3.89 10.22
N VAL A 219 8.67 4.28 9.19
CA VAL A 219 9.64 5.37 9.27
C VAL A 219 9.00 6.73 9.59
N CYS A 220 7.70 6.88 9.33
CA CYS A 220 6.94 8.09 9.70
C CYS A 220 6.92 8.33 11.23
N PHE A 221 7.16 7.32 12.05
CA PHE A 221 7.36 7.47 13.50
C PHE A 221 8.73 8.05 13.86
N ASN A 222 9.71 7.98 12.96
CA ASN A 222 11.02 8.61 13.13
C ASN A 222 11.13 9.85 12.25
N ILE A 223 10.71 10.99 12.79
CA ILE A 223 10.61 12.27 12.05
C ILE A 223 11.95 12.66 11.42
N GLY A 224 13.08 12.42 12.09
CA GLY A 224 14.40 12.76 11.58
C GLY A 224 14.77 11.96 10.33
N ASN A 225 14.58 10.65 10.33
CA ASN A 225 14.85 9.80 9.18
C ASN A 225 13.83 10.04 8.06
N PHE A 226 12.55 10.19 8.40
CA PHE A 226 11.51 10.56 7.45
C PHE A 226 11.89 11.86 6.71
N TYR A 227 12.28 12.91 7.47
CA TYR A 227 12.70 14.18 6.88
C TYR A 227 13.91 14.02 5.94
N LYS A 228 14.95 13.28 6.36
CA LYS A 228 16.11 12.99 5.51
C LYS A 228 15.71 12.32 4.21
N ILE A 229 14.85 11.30 4.26
CA ILE A 229 14.38 10.56 3.10
C ILE A 229 13.61 11.48 2.13
N ILE A 230 12.64 12.26 2.61
CA ILE A 230 11.83 13.10 1.72
C ILE A 230 12.59 14.31 1.16
N HIS A 231 13.70 14.72 1.77
CA HIS A 231 14.53 15.85 1.35
C HIS A 231 15.80 15.42 0.60
N ALA A 232 16.13 14.15 0.57
CA ALA A 232 17.22 13.68 -0.26
C ALA A 232 16.97 14.11 -1.70
N ARG A 233 17.88 14.94 -2.23
CA ARG A 233 17.94 15.23 -3.67
C ARG A 233 18.22 13.89 -4.34
N LYS A 234 17.55 13.59 -5.48
CA LYS A 234 17.66 12.33 -6.23
C LYS A 234 18.75 11.40 -5.68
N ILE A 235 18.31 10.29 -5.10
CA ILE A 235 19.24 9.26 -4.68
C ILE A 235 19.85 8.72 -5.97
N TYR A 236 21.00 9.31 -6.29
CA TYR A 236 21.97 8.97 -7.34
C TYR A 236 21.42 8.64 -8.74
N ARG A 237 22.07 9.28 -9.72
CA ARG A 237 22.00 8.92 -11.14
C ARG A 237 22.40 7.47 -11.37
#